data_9ff5f460dc3c6e9318281155fa6d6922
#
_entry.id   9ff5f460dc3c6e9318281155fa6d6922
#
_cell.length_a   1.000
_cell.length_b   1.000
_cell.length_c   1.000
_cell.angle_alpha   90.00
_cell.angle_beta   90.00
_cell.angle_gamma   90.00
#
_symmetry.space_group_name_H-M   'P 1'
#
loop_
_entity.id
_entity.type
_entity.pdbx_description
1 polymer ?
#
loop_
_entity_poly.entity_id
_entity_poly.type
_entity_poly.pdbx_seq_one_letter_code
_entity_poly.pdbx_strand_id
1 'polypeptide(L)'
;QDADGYASGQLLKKAQDMSHNSIIRKIIVKLHLYTGLILGLIITLICLSGTAIVYKPELEKLSVKDIAFVKPASRTVSPQTLLENVRHEYPQAKINNMVLYGGEDCAYSFRTTFPDEKGRIQIYVNPYTGEVTGVDRYRHKVFQWLYDFHVNLLLKKQGATIVALSGFLLIFLTL
;
A
#
# COMPACT_ATOMS: atom_id res chain seq x y z
N GLN A 1 -2.59 -69.53 -28.87
CA GLN A 1 -1.66 -68.48 -29.40
C GLN A 1 -2.19 -67.05 -29.22
N ASP A 2 -3.48 -66.85 -28.92
CA ASP A 2 -4.09 -65.51 -28.82
C ASP A 2 -4.00 -64.86 -27.42
N ALA A 3 -3.77 -65.62 -26.36
CA ALA A 3 -3.71 -65.10 -24.99
C ALA A 3 -2.48 -64.28 -24.70
N ASP A 4 -1.35 -64.62 -25.29
CA ASP A 4 -0.05 -63.93 -25.12
C ASP A 4 -0.01 -62.57 -25.86
N GLY A 5 -0.71 -62.48 -26.99
CA GLY A 5 -0.88 -61.22 -27.73
C GLY A 5 -1.75 -60.23 -27.01
N TYR A 6 -2.76 -60.70 -26.32
CA TYR A 6 -3.68 -59.84 -25.53
C TYR A 6 -3.01 -59.33 -24.27
N ALA A 7 -2.23 -60.17 -23.59
CA ALA A 7 -1.47 -59.76 -22.39
C ALA A 7 -0.38 -58.73 -22.69
N SER A 8 0.37 -58.94 -23.80
CA SER A 8 1.41 -58.00 -24.23
C SER A 8 0.83 -56.63 -24.67
N GLY A 9 -0.33 -56.60 -25.32
CA GLY A 9 -1.05 -55.36 -25.67
C GLY A 9 -1.51 -54.56 -24.45
N GLN A 10 -2.01 -55.23 -23.42
CA GLN A 10 -2.41 -54.58 -22.18
C GLN A 10 -1.21 -54.01 -21.39
N LEU A 11 -0.09 -54.73 -21.38
CA LEU A 11 1.14 -54.23 -20.73
C LEU A 11 1.72 -53.01 -21.44
N LEU A 12 1.72 -52.97 -22.75
CA LEU A 12 2.16 -51.82 -23.54
C LEU A 12 1.27 -50.60 -23.30
N LYS A 13 -0.06 -50.77 -23.29
CA LYS A 13 -1.01 -49.70 -22.99
C LYS A 13 -0.82 -49.15 -21.59
N LYS A 14 -0.65 -50.00 -20.58
CA LYS A 14 -0.38 -49.61 -19.20
C LYS A 14 0.95 -48.87 -19.05
N ALA A 15 1.99 -49.28 -19.73
CA ALA A 15 3.29 -48.59 -19.75
C ALA A 15 3.18 -47.21 -20.41
N GLN A 16 2.43 -47.08 -21.47
CA GLN A 16 2.17 -45.83 -22.18
C GLN A 16 1.36 -44.85 -21.30
N ASP A 17 0.32 -45.33 -20.63
CA ASP A 17 -0.49 -44.52 -19.69
C ASP A 17 0.34 -44.03 -18.48
N MET A 18 1.21 -44.90 -17.94
CA MET A 18 2.12 -44.52 -16.84
C MET A 18 3.16 -43.48 -17.30
N SER A 19 3.68 -43.57 -18.50
CA SER A 19 4.62 -42.60 -19.09
C SER A 19 3.92 -41.26 -19.32
N HIS A 20 2.72 -41.26 -19.87
CA HIS A 20 1.92 -40.07 -20.12
C HIS A 20 1.58 -39.32 -18.81
N ASN A 21 1.09 -40.02 -17.79
CA ASN A 21 0.80 -39.49 -16.46
C ASN A 21 2.05 -38.89 -15.78
N SER A 22 3.23 -39.51 -15.98
CA SER A 22 4.51 -38.98 -15.50
C SER A 22 4.89 -37.66 -16.15
N ILE A 23 4.67 -37.48 -17.45
CA ILE A 23 4.94 -36.25 -18.20
C ILE A 23 3.99 -35.14 -17.76
N ILE A 24 2.68 -35.42 -17.70
CA ILE A 24 1.66 -34.45 -17.24
C ILE A 24 1.97 -33.95 -15.82
N ARG A 25 2.29 -34.89 -14.92
CA ARG A 25 2.67 -34.53 -13.55
C ARG A 25 3.88 -33.60 -13.51
N LYS A 26 4.92 -33.89 -14.31
CA LYS A 26 6.11 -33.02 -14.39
C LYS A 26 5.78 -31.62 -14.91
N ILE A 27 4.90 -31.51 -15.90
CA ILE A 27 4.43 -30.22 -16.44
C ILE A 27 3.65 -29.44 -15.39
N ILE A 28 2.71 -30.09 -14.73
CA ILE A 28 1.90 -29.45 -13.68
C ILE A 28 2.78 -28.93 -12.54
N VAL A 29 3.72 -29.76 -12.06
CA VAL A 29 4.64 -29.38 -10.98
C VAL A 29 5.52 -28.19 -11.40
N LYS A 30 6.06 -28.20 -12.61
CA LYS A 30 6.85 -27.06 -13.11
C LYS A 30 6.00 -25.80 -13.27
N LEU A 31 4.82 -25.92 -13.82
CA LEU A 31 3.88 -24.81 -13.99
C LEU A 31 3.54 -24.19 -12.63
N HIS A 32 3.15 -25.02 -11.66
CA HIS A 32 2.88 -24.58 -10.30
C HIS A 32 4.09 -23.89 -9.65
N LEU A 33 5.28 -24.47 -9.79
CA LEU A 33 6.51 -23.90 -9.23
C LEU A 33 6.82 -22.51 -9.81
N TYR A 34 6.86 -22.38 -11.14
CA TYR A 34 7.19 -21.09 -11.76
C TYR A 34 6.12 -20.03 -11.54
N THR A 35 4.84 -20.42 -11.66
CA THR A 35 3.73 -19.50 -11.39
C THR A 35 3.74 -19.07 -9.93
N GLY A 36 3.92 -20.00 -8.99
CA GLY A 36 4.00 -19.70 -7.57
C GLY A 36 5.18 -18.80 -7.22
N LEU A 37 6.34 -19.00 -7.83
CA LEU A 37 7.52 -18.15 -7.62
C LEU A 37 7.28 -16.71 -8.09
N ILE A 38 6.73 -16.53 -9.30
CA ILE A 38 6.46 -15.21 -9.86
C ILE A 38 5.38 -14.49 -9.04
N LEU A 39 4.27 -15.15 -8.75
CA LEU A 39 3.18 -14.58 -7.95
C LEU A 39 3.64 -14.29 -6.51
N GLY A 40 4.41 -15.19 -5.91
CA GLY A 40 4.97 -15.01 -4.58
C GLY A 40 5.85 -13.76 -4.47
N LEU A 41 6.71 -13.53 -5.49
CA LEU A 41 7.52 -12.31 -5.54
C LEU A 41 6.66 -11.05 -5.62
N ILE A 42 5.68 -11.02 -6.53
CA ILE A 42 4.77 -9.86 -6.69
C ILE A 42 4.03 -9.58 -5.37
N ILE A 43 3.44 -10.61 -4.77
CA ILE A 43 2.67 -10.47 -3.53
C ILE A 43 3.57 -10.02 -2.37
N THR A 44 4.78 -10.56 -2.26
CA THR A 44 5.74 -10.14 -1.23
C THR A 44 6.06 -8.65 -1.36
N LEU A 45 6.31 -8.15 -2.56
CA LEU A 45 6.58 -6.73 -2.82
C LEU A 45 5.36 -5.85 -2.46
N ILE A 46 4.15 -6.30 -2.79
CA ILE A 46 2.90 -5.61 -2.44
C ILE A 46 2.72 -5.58 -0.91
N CYS A 47 2.94 -6.69 -0.21
CA CYS A 47 2.84 -6.76 1.24
C CYS A 47 3.86 -5.84 1.94
N LEU A 48 5.12 -5.84 1.49
CA LEU A 48 6.16 -4.96 2.03
C LEU A 48 5.81 -3.48 1.84
N SER A 49 5.34 -3.09 0.64
CA SER A 49 4.93 -1.71 0.38
C SER A 49 3.70 -1.31 1.20
N GLY A 50 2.73 -2.21 1.35
CA GLY A 50 1.56 -1.99 2.21
C GLY A 50 1.93 -1.79 3.67
N THR A 51 2.84 -2.60 4.21
CA THR A 51 3.37 -2.45 5.57
C THR A 51 4.01 -1.07 5.75
N ALA A 52 4.85 -0.64 4.79
CA ALA A 52 5.47 0.68 4.85
C ALA A 52 4.44 1.83 4.81
N ILE A 53 3.33 1.66 4.09
CA ILE A 53 2.24 2.65 4.04
C ILE A 53 1.50 2.75 5.39
N VAL A 54 1.35 1.66 6.12
CA VAL A 54 0.72 1.67 7.45
C VAL A 54 1.50 2.57 8.42
N TYR A 55 2.82 2.56 8.37
CA TYR A 55 3.68 3.42 9.19
C TYR A 55 3.87 4.85 8.65
N LYS A 56 3.14 5.20 7.58
CA LYS A 56 3.23 6.54 6.97
C LYS A 56 3.01 7.67 7.98
N PRO A 57 1.96 7.67 8.85
CA PRO A 57 1.74 8.78 9.78
C PRO A 57 2.91 9.01 10.75
N GLU A 58 3.53 7.93 11.23
CA GLU A 58 4.66 7.97 12.15
C GLU A 58 5.92 8.52 11.44
N LEU A 59 6.19 8.02 10.24
CA LEU A 59 7.34 8.47 9.44
C LEU A 59 7.17 9.93 9.00
N GLU A 60 5.94 10.34 8.69
CA GLU A 60 5.62 11.72 8.37
C GLU A 60 5.88 12.65 9.56
N LYS A 61 5.47 12.30 10.76
CA LYS A 61 5.77 13.07 11.97
C LYS A 61 7.28 13.25 12.19
N LEU A 62 8.05 12.16 12.03
CA LEU A 62 9.50 12.22 12.20
C LEU A 62 10.20 13.13 11.19
N SER A 63 9.69 13.22 9.96
CA SER A 63 10.28 14.07 8.92
C SER A 63 9.99 15.56 9.12
N VAL A 64 9.04 15.93 9.96
CA VAL A 64 8.65 17.32 10.30
C VAL A 64 8.60 17.54 11.80
N LYS A 65 9.43 16.83 12.54
CA LYS A 65 9.46 16.90 14.01
C LYS A 65 9.48 18.33 14.55
N ASP A 66 10.15 19.26 13.88
CA ASP A 66 10.29 20.65 14.33
C ASP A 66 8.96 21.43 14.29
N ILE A 67 7.99 20.99 13.48
CA ILE A 67 6.67 21.63 13.36
C ILE A 67 5.50 20.73 13.82
N ALA A 68 5.76 19.42 13.92
CA ALA A 68 4.76 18.43 14.31
C ALA A 68 4.71 18.16 15.82
N PHE A 69 5.79 18.54 16.57
CA PHE A 69 5.83 18.38 18.01
C PHE A 69 5.82 19.72 18.73
N VAL A 70 5.06 19.77 19.80
CA VAL A 70 4.85 20.95 20.63
C VAL A 70 5.04 20.63 22.10
N LYS A 71 5.29 21.63 22.92
CA LYS A 71 5.33 21.44 24.38
C LYS A 71 3.90 21.34 24.90
N PRO A 72 3.55 20.26 25.62
CA PRO A 72 2.23 20.13 26.23
C PRO A 72 1.94 21.26 27.24
N ALA A 73 0.68 21.68 27.30
CA ALA A 73 0.17 22.59 28.32
C ALA A 73 -1.17 22.07 28.87
N SER A 74 -1.63 22.64 29.96
CA SER A 74 -2.78 22.12 30.70
C SER A 74 -4.13 22.24 30.00
N ARG A 75 -4.24 23.09 28.97
CA ARG A 75 -5.53 23.34 28.30
C ARG A 75 -5.31 23.56 26.80
N THR A 76 -6.14 22.91 26.00
CA THR A 76 -6.18 23.09 24.55
C THR A 76 -7.14 24.20 24.14
N VAL A 77 -6.81 24.89 23.06
CA VAL A 77 -7.69 25.85 22.38
C VAL A 77 -8.80 25.10 21.64
N SER A 78 -9.96 25.70 21.51
CA SER A 78 -11.08 25.08 20.82
C SER A 78 -10.75 24.82 19.33
N PRO A 79 -11.21 23.71 18.74
CA PRO A 79 -11.02 23.45 17.31
C PRO A 79 -11.54 24.57 16.41
N GLN A 80 -12.58 25.25 16.83
CA GLN A 80 -13.16 26.40 16.14
C GLN A 80 -12.16 27.56 16.06
N THR A 81 -11.53 27.91 17.18
CA THR A 81 -10.53 28.99 17.25
C THR A 81 -9.29 28.63 16.44
N LEU A 82 -8.83 27.35 16.46
CA LEU A 82 -7.72 26.90 15.65
C LEU A 82 -8.02 27.06 14.14
N LEU A 83 -9.25 26.74 13.73
CA LEU A 83 -9.69 26.90 12.35
C LEU A 83 -9.72 28.37 11.93
N GLU A 84 -10.19 29.26 12.81
CA GLU A 84 -10.24 30.71 12.57
C GLU A 84 -8.83 31.29 12.43
N ASN A 85 -7.90 30.90 13.30
CA ASN A 85 -6.50 31.31 13.22
C ASN A 85 -5.84 30.91 11.89
N VAL A 86 -6.06 29.66 11.45
CA VAL A 86 -5.53 29.20 10.14
C VAL A 86 -6.16 29.98 8.99
N ARG A 87 -7.44 30.26 9.02
CA ARG A 87 -8.11 31.06 7.99
C ARG A 87 -7.61 32.50 7.95
N HIS A 88 -7.33 33.06 9.11
CA HIS A 88 -6.81 34.41 9.21
C HIS A 88 -5.39 34.52 8.64
N GLU A 89 -4.53 33.53 8.96
CA GLU A 89 -3.13 33.54 8.52
C GLU A 89 -2.98 33.10 7.04
N TYR A 90 -3.85 32.19 6.58
CA TYR A 90 -3.84 31.64 5.21
C TYR A 90 -5.21 31.78 4.53
N PRO A 91 -5.69 33.00 4.21
CA PRO A 91 -7.03 33.22 3.66
C PRO A 91 -7.27 32.56 2.31
N GLN A 92 -6.20 32.33 1.51
CA GLN A 92 -6.29 31.64 0.23
C GLN A 92 -6.33 30.11 0.34
N ALA A 93 -6.08 29.55 1.54
CA ALA A 93 -6.06 28.11 1.74
C ALA A 93 -7.48 27.54 1.85
N LYS A 94 -7.80 26.61 0.98
CA LYS A 94 -9.03 25.81 1.12
C LYS A 94 -8.76 24.68 2.12
N ILE A 95 -9.37 24.77 3.30
CA ILE A 95 -9.24 23.76 4.36
C ILE A 95 -10.18 22.61 4.04
N ASN A 96 -9.63 21.40 3.90
CA ASN A 96 -10.36 20.19 3.58
C ASN A 96 -10.78 19.42 4.84
N ASN A 97 -9.84 19.19 5.75
CA ASN A 97 -10.09 18.53 7.03
C ASN A 97 -8.99 18.85 8.04
N MET A 98 -9.33 18.67 9.33
CA MET A 98 -8.41 18.71 10.45
C MET A 98 -8.02 17.29 10.84
N VAL A 99 -6.76 17.07 11.13
CA VAL A 99 -6.20 15.78 11.59
C VAL A 99 -5.66 15.99 13.01
N LEU A 100 -6.23 15.23 13.93
CA LEU A 100 -5.78 15.17 15.31
C LEU A 100 -4.84 13.97 15.45
N TYR A 101 -3.63 14.21 15.88
CA TYR A 101 -2.71 13.13 16.19
C TYR A 101 -2.83 12.74 17.67
N GLY A 102 -2.79 11.46 17.96
CA GLY A 102 -2.75 10.99 19.34
C GLY A 102 -1.39 11.32 19.99
N GLY A 103 -1.42 11.96 21.13
CA GLY A 103 -0.26 12.40 21.90
C GLY A 103 -0.39 13.85 22.32
N GLU A 104 -0.10 14.12 23.60
CA GLU A 104 -0.16 15.48 24.15
C GLU A 104 0.92 16.41 23.57
N ASP A 105 1.99 15.84 23.05
CA ASP A 105 3.12 16.53 22.43
C ASP A 105 2.96 16.76 20.93
N CYS A 106 1.78 16.49 20.36
CA CYS A 106 1.56 16.59 18.92
C CYS A 106 0.80 17.85 18.53
N ALA A 107 1.33 18.58 17.53
CA ALA A 107 0.58 19.63 16.85
C ALA A 107 -0.59 19.01 16.06
N TYR A 108 -1.71 19.74 15.98
CA TYR A 108 -2.79 19.40 15.07
C TYR A 108 -2.44 19.85 13.66
N SER A 109 -2.96 19.16 12.63
CA SER A 109 -2.71 19.59 11.26
C SER A 109 -4.00 19.82 10.49
N PHE A 110 -4.00 20.85 9.66
CA PHE A 110 -5.05 21.13 8.70
C PHE A 110 -4.57 20.73 7.31
N ARG A 111 -5.30 19.81 6.66
CA ARG A 111 -5.06 19.49 5.25
C ARG A 111 -5.71 20.54 4.39
N THR A 112 -4.89 21.19 3.58
CA THR A 112 -5.29 22.33 2.76
C THR A 112 -4.91 22.13 1.31
N THR A 113 -5.56 22.90 0.44
CA THR A 113 -5.19 23.09 -0.96
C THR A 113 -5.10 24.58 -1.24
N PHE A 114 -4.08 24.97 -2.00
CA PHE A 114 -3.90 26.35 -2.45
C PHE A 114 -4.17 26.44 -3.94
N PRO A 115 -4.75 27.53 -4.45
CA PRO A 115 -5.06 27.68 -5.87
C PRO A 115 -3.82 27.56 -6.78
N ASP A 116 -2.70 28.09 -6.31
CA ASP A 116 -1.46 28.19 -7.10
C ASP A 116 -0.48 27.03 -6.85
N GLU A 117 -0.79 26.12 -5.92
CA GLU A 117 0.11 25.02 -5.56
C GLU A 117 -0.55 23.67 -5.85
N LYS A 118 0.18 22.79 -6.56
CA LYS A 118 -0.29 21.42 -6.83
C LYS A 118 0.06 20.52 -5.65
N GLY A 119 -0.96 19.83 -5.14
CA GLY A 119 -0.80 18.83 -4.09
C GLY A 119 -1.52 19.17 -2.80
N ARG A 120 -1.38 18.29 -1.82
CA ARG A 120 -1.92 18.47 -0.47
C ARG A 120 -0.86 19.13 0.40
N ILE A 121 -1.22 20.24 1.01
CA ILE A 121 -0.38 20.99 1.93
C ILE A 121 -0.93 20.79 3.34
N GLN A 122 -0.05 20.62 4.31
CA GLN A 122 -0.46 20.52 5.71
C GLN A 122 0.06 21.70 6.49
N ILE A 123 -0.86 22.40 7.17
CA ILE A 123 -0.57 23.49 8.11
C ILE A 123 -0.64 22.91 9.51
N TYR A 124 0.45 22.99 10.26
CA TYR A 124 0.53 22.53 11.65
C TYR A 124 0.24 23.66 12.60
N VAL A 125 -0.53 23.36 13.65
CA VAL A 125 -0.96 24.34 14.64
C VAL A 125 -0.76 23.77 16.03
N ASN A 126 -0.21 24.56 16.92
CA ASN A 126 -0.08 24.22 18.33
C ASN A 126 -1.48 24.19 18.98
N PRO A 127 -1.94 23.05 19.50
CA PRO A 127 -3.27 22.94 20.08
C PRO A 127 -3.44 23.71 21.39
N TYR A 128 -2.35 24.16 22.01
CA TYR A 128 -2.36 24.87 23.29
C TYR A 128 -2.33 26.40 23.13
N THR A 129 -1.58 26.90 22.14
CA THR A 129 -1.45 28.33 21.88
C THR A 129 -2.32 28.82 20.73
N GLY A 130 -2.70 27.94 19.82
CA GLY A 130 -3.41 28.28 18.59
C GLY A 130 -2.53 28.84 17.48
N GLU A 131 -1.21 28.91 17.68
CA GLU A 131 -0.27 29.45 16.72
C GLU A 131 0.11 28.42 15.66
N VAL A 132 0.33 28.85 14.43
CA VAL A 132 0.85 27.98 13.36
C VAL A 132 2.33 27.67 13.64
N THR A 133 2.64 26.38 13.77
CA THR A 133 4.02 25.91 14.00
C THR A 133 4.79 25.75 12.69
N GLY A 134 4.08 25.57 11.58
CA GLY A 134 4.69 25.49 10.27
C GLY A 134 3.82 24.89 9.19
N VAL A 135 4.32 24.97 7.96
CA VAL A 135 3.62 24.46 6.76
C VAL A 135 4.49 23.45 6.06
N ASP A 136 3.91 22.29 5.82
CA ASP A 136 4.57 21.25 5.06
C ASP A 136 4.04 21.14 3.63
N ARG A 137 4.90 21.46 2.67
CA ARG A 137 4.61 21.48 1.24
C ARG A 137 5.21 20.31 0.46
N TYR A 138 6.09 19.52 1.08
CA TYR A 138 7.00 18.64 0.30
C TYR A 138 6.76 17.15 0.44
N ARG A 139 5.84 16.72 1.28
CA ARG A 139 5.87 15.41 1.88
C ARG A 139 5.47 14.22 1.04
N HIS A 140 4.91 14.41 -0.14
CA HIS A 140 4.10 13.33 -0.71
C HIS A 140 4.74 12.52 -1.83
N LYS A 141 5.90 12.90 -2.34
CA LYS A 141 6.48 12.19 -3.50
C LYS A 141 6.85 10.74 -3.18
N VAL A 142 7.50 10.49 -2.06
CA VAL A 142 7.94 9.13 -1.69
C VAL A 142 6.75 8.25 -1.30
N PHE A 143 5.87 8.75 -0.44
CA PHE A 143 4.69 7.99 -0.03
C PHE A 143 3.64 7.85 -1.14
N GLN A 144 3.51 8.84 -2.02
CA GLN A 144 2.68 8.72 -3.20
C GLN A 144 3.24 7.67 -4.16
N TRP A 145 4.54 7.67 -4.39
CA TRP A 145 5.23 6.66 -5.17
C TRP A 145 5.04 5.25 -4.57
N LEU A 146 5.19 5.12 -3.25
CA LEU A 146 4.99 3.86 -2.54
C LEU A 146 3.54 3.38 -2.62
N TYR A 147 2.58 4.29 -2.50
CA TYR A 147 1.16 4.00 -2.68
C TYR A 147 0.84 3.54 -4.10
N ASP A 148 1.35 4.26 -5.10
CA ASP A 148 1.16 3.90 -6.51
C ASP A 148 1.83 2.56 -6.82
N PHE A 149 2.98 2.27 -6.20
CA PHE A 149 3.62 0.96 -6.31
C PHE A 149 2.74 -0.13 -5.68
N HIS A 150 2.23 0.08 -4.47
CA HIS A 150 1.37 -0.88 -3.77
C HIS A 150 0.09 -1.20 -4.55
N VAL A 151 -0.57 -0.18 -5.07
CA VAL A 151 -1.88 -0.34 -5.74
C VAL A 151 -1.75 -0.83 -7.18
N ASN A 152 -0.70 -0.43 -7.88
CA ASN A 152 -0.61 -0.64 -9.33
C ASN A 152 0.80 -0.90 -9.86
N LEU A 153 1.77 -1.24 -9.00
CA LEU A 153 3.17 -1.52 -9.37
C LEU A 153 3.81 -0.41 -10.24
N LEU A 154 3.35 0.83 -10.12
CA LEU A 154 3.73 1.99 -10.95
C LEU A 154 3.31 1.87 -12.44
N LEU A 155 2.55 0.84 -12.80
CA LEU A 155 2.09 0.58 -14.18
C LEU A 155 0.66 1.09 -14.43
N LYS A 156 0.15 1.97 -13.58
CA LYS A 156 -1.20 2.56 -13.69
C LYS A 156 -2.29 1.47 -13.84
N LYS A 157 -3.18 1.61 -14.82
CA LYS A 157 -4.30 0.69 -15.03
C LYS A 157 -3.85 -0.77 -15.29
N GLN A 158 -2.76 -0.96 -16.03
CA GLN A 158 -2.24 -2.30 -16.32
C GLN A 158 -1.71 -2.99 -15.04
N GLY A 159 -1.01 -2.25 -14.20
CA GLY A 159 -0.51 -2.76 -12.93
C GLY A 159 -1.63 -3.13 -11.95
N ALA A 160 -2.68 -2.33 -11.86
CA ALA A 160 -3.84 -2.66 -11.04
C ALA A 160 -4.50 -3.99 -11.49
N THR A 161 -4.56 -4.24 -12.78
CA THR A 161 -5.05 -5.53 -13.33
C THR A 161 -4.12 -6.68 -12.95
N ILE A 162 -2.80 -6.48 -13.02
CA ILE A 162 -1.80 -7.50 -12.62
C ILE A 162 -1.94 -7.82 -11.14
N VAL A 163 -2.05 -6.81 -10.28
CA VAL A 163 -2.22 -6.99 -8.82
C VAL A 163 -3.51 -7.78 -8.53
N ALA A 164 -4.64 -7.40 -9.14
CA ALA A 164 -5.91 -8.09 -8.95
C ALA A 164 -5.86 -9.55 -9.43
N LEU A 165 -5.27 -9.79 -10.62
CA LEU A 165 -5.12 -11.12 -11.17
C LEU A 165 -4.18 -12.00 -10.33
N SER A 166 -3.10 -11.42 -9.79
CA SER A 166 -2.17 -12.12 -8.91
C SER A 166 -2.85 -12.61 -7.63
N GLY A 167 -3.68 -11.77 -7.02
CA GLY A 167 -4.48 -12.14 -5.84
C GLY A 167 -5.47 -13.27 -6.16
N PHE A 168 -6.15 -13.18 -7.30
CA PHE A 168 -7.09 -14.22 -7.73
C PHE A 168 -6.39 -15.57 -8.01
N LEU A 169 -5.25 -15.54 -8.73
CA LEU A 169 -4.48 -16.75 -9.00
C LEU A 169 -3.87 -17.38 -7.74
N LEU A 170 -3.53 -16.57 -6.73
CA LEU A 170 -3.05 -17.10 -5.45
C LEU A 170 -4.09 -18.02 -4.80
N ILE A 171 -5.37 -17.69 -4.86
CA ILE A 171 -6.45 -18.51 -4.32
C ILE A 171 -6.43 -19.90 -4.98
N PHE A 172 -6.26 -19.98 -6.29
CA PHE A 172 -6.17 -21.25 -7.00
C PHE A 172 -4.93 -22.08 -6.69
N LEU A 173 -3.81 -21.41 -6.38
CA LEU A 173 -2.56 -22.10 -6.04
C LEU A 173 -2.56 -22.63 -4.60
N THR A 174 -3.41 -22.10 -3.74
CA THR A 174 -3.51 -22.50 -2.32
C THR A 174 -4.59 -23.52 -2.05
N LEU A 175 -5.51 -23.78 -3.01
CA LEU A 175 -6.53 -24.82 -2.97
C LEU A 175 -6.01 -26.13 -3.57
#